data_0c869b7661872857f489409eddbf8f9d
#
_entry.id   0c869b7661872857f489409eddbf8f9d
#
_cell.length_a   1.000
_cell.length_b   1.000
_cell.length_c   1.000
_cell.angle_alpha   90.00
_cell.angle_beta   90.00
_cell.angle_gamma   90.00
#
_symmetry.space_group_name_H-M   'P 1'
#
loop_
_entity.id
_entity.type
_entity.pdbx_description
1 polymer ?
#
loop_
_entity_poly.entity_id
_entity_poly.type
_entity_poly.pdbx_seq_one_letter_code
_entity_poly.pdbx_strand_id
1 'polypeptide(L)'
;MPKLNRDGVDIYYEVHGSGPPVLLTHGYSSTGEMWQGQIEALSRHHQLILWDMRGHGRSDYPDDPAAYSEAATVADMAALLDKVGAESAIVGGVSLGGHMSLAFYRAHPERVRALLIIDTGPGFKKDEAREAWNKRAYETGDRFEREGLAVLKSASRERSEVSHRDASGLARAA
;
A
#
# COMPACT_ATOMS: atom_id res chain seq x y z
N MET A 1 -3.99 -10.97 -16.16
CA MET A 1 -4.26 -10.39 -14.83
C MET A 1 -4.76 -8.98 -15.05
N PRO A 2 -5.79 -8.52 -14.34
CA PRO A 2 -6.35 -7.20 -14.59
C PRO A 2 -5.35 -6.11 -14.24
N LYS A 3 -5.18 -5.15 -15.16
CA LYS A 3 -4.43 -3.93 -14.99
C LYS A 3 -5.30 -2.75 -15.38
N LEU A 4 -5.11 -1.65 -14.70
CA LEU A 4 -5.72 -0.36 -14.99
C LEU A 4 -4.63 0.58 -15.50
N ASN A 5 -4.73 1.01 -16.76
CA ASN A 5 -3.80 2.02 -17.26
C ASN A 5 -4.17 3.40 -16.71
N ARG A 6 -3.20 4.06 -16.11
CA ARG A 6 -3.29 5.40 -15.56
C ARG A 6 -2.15 6.25 -16.10
N ASP A 7 -2.46 7.04 -17.13
CA ASP A 7 -1.50 7.97 -17.76
C ASP A 7 -0.19 7.27 -18.19
N GLY A 8 -0.33 6.08 -18.80
CA GLY A 8 0.80 5.26 -19.26
C GLY A 8 1.41 4.35 -18.21
N VAL A 9 0.91 4.34 -16.98
CA VAL A 9 1.33 3.44 -15.89
C VAL A 9 0.28 2.38 -15.66
N ASP A 10 0.62 1.12 -15.79
CA ASP A 10 -0.27 0.00 -15.54
C ASP A 10 -0.30 -0.35 -14.06
N ILE A 11 -1.45 -0.17 -13.43
CA ILE A 11 -1.72 -0.47 -12.02
C ILE A 11 -2.36 -1.85 -11.92
N TYR A 12 -1.68 -2.77 -11.26
CA TYR A 12 -2.21 -4.11 -10.98
C TYR A 12 -3.23 -4.09 -9.85
N TYR A 13 -4.34 -4.82 -10.03
CA TYR A 13 -5.34 -4.99 -8.98
C TYR A 13 -6.03 -6.35 -9.08
N GLU A 14 -6.65 -6.76 -7.99
CA GLU A 14 -7.50 -7.94 -7.87
C GLU A 14 -8.84 -7.54 -7.25
N VAL A 15 -9.90 -8.25 -7.62
CA VAL A 15 -11.22 -8.10 -7.03
C VAL A 15 -11.72 -9.47 -6.58
N HIS A 16 -12.09 -9.56 -5.30
CA HIS A 16 -12.59 -10.80 -4.70
C HIS A 16 -13.95 -10.56 -4.08
N GLY A 17 -14.89 -11.50 -4.30
CA GLY A 17 -16.24 -11.43 -3.75
C GLY A 17 -17.13 -10.38 -4.40
N SER A 18 -18.22 -10.08 -3.72
CA SER A 18 -19.23 -9.08 -4.13
C SER A 18 -19.89 -8.47 -2.90
N GLY A 19 -20.54 -7.30 -3.08
CA GLY A 19 -21.17 -6.55 -1.99
C GLY A 19 -20.56 -5.19 -1.78
N PRO A 20 -20.65 -4.59 -0.57
CA PRO A 20 -20.07 -3.28 -0.28
C PRO A 20 -18.56 -3.26 -0.55
N PRO A 21 -18.05 -2.25 -1.31
CA PRO A 21 -16.64 -2.20 -1.70
C PRO A 21 -15.70 -1.94 -0.51
N VAL A 22 -14.56 -2.64 -0.50
CA VAL A 22 -13.44 -2.45 0.42
C VAL A 22 -12.16 -2.36 -0.40
N LEU A 23 -11.48 -1.22 -0.35
CA LEU A 23 -10.17 -1.00 -0.98
C LEU A 23 -9.07 -1.08 0.08
N LEU A 24 -8.17 -2.04 -0.04
CA LEU A 24 -7.04 -2.21 0.88
C LEU A 24 -5.71 -1.94 0.18
N THR A 25 -4.95 -1.02 0.77
CA THR A 25 -3.63 -0.59 0.29
C THR A 25 -2.53 -1.16 1.17
N HIS A 26 -1.50 -1.71 0.55
CA HIS A 26 -0.36 -2.32 1.25
C HIS A 26 0.61 -1.29 1.83
N GLY A 27 1.54 -1.73 2.68
CA GLY A 27 2.62 -0.91 3.23
C GLY A 27 3.80 -0.74 2.27
N TYR A 28 4.73 0.13 2.63
CA TYR A 28 6.00 0.30 1.91
C TYR A 28 6.77 -1.03 1.83
N SER A 29 7.41 -1.28 0.70
CA SER A 29 8.13 -2.53 0.41
C SER A 29 7.28 -3.81 0.51
N SER A 30 5.97 -3.70 0.30
CA SER A 30 5.03 -4.80 0.28
C SER A 30 4.22 -4.80 -1.02
N THR A 31 3.25 -5.68 -1.13
CA THR A 31 2.32 -5.78 -2.27
C THR A 31 0.92 -6.14 -1.77
N GLY A 32 -0.07 -6.11 -2.65
CA GLY A 32 -1.43 -6.57 -2.34
C GLY A 32 -1.50 -8.00 -1.79
N GLU A 33 -0.48 -8.82 -2.05
CA GLU A 33 -0.39 -10.19 -1.53
C GLU A 33 -0.35 -10.28 0.01
N MET A 34 0.05 -9.21 0.70
CA MET A 34 0.01 -9.19 2.16
C MET A 34 -1.39 -9.42 2.74
N TRP A 35 -2.43 -9.17 1.93
CA TRP A 35 -3.84 -9.33 2.32
C TRP A 35 -4.41 -10.73 2.04
N GLN A 36 -3.61 -11.67 1.58
CA GLN A 36 -4.05 -13.03 1.23
C GLN A 36 -4.85 -13.70 2.36
N GLY A 37 -4.40 -13.55 3.61
CA GLY A 37 -5.08 -14.14 4.76
C GLY A 37 -6.45 -13.53 5.09
N GLN A 38 -6.79 -12.37 4.52
CA GLN A 38 -8.05 -11.66 4.72
C GLN A 38 -9.07 -11.93 3.60
N ILE A 39 -8.61 -12.45 2.46
CA ILE A 39 -9.46 -12.62 1.27
C ILE A 39 -10.68 -13.46 1.58
N GLU A 40 -10.50 -14.67 2.13
CA GLU A 40 -11.61 -15.58 2.38
C GLU A 40 -12.67 -14.98 3.32
N ALA A 41 -12.22 -14.32 4.40
CA ALA A 41 -13.13 -13.78 5.39
C ALA A 41 -13.90 -12.55 4.85
N LEU A 42 -13.20 -11.63 4.17
CA LEU A 42 -13.79 -10.38 3.70
C LEU A 42 -14.62 -10.55 2.44
N SER A 43 -14.19 -11.41 1.49
CA SER A 43 -14.87 -11.60 0.22
C SER A 43 -16.23 -12.31 0.33
N ARG A 44 -16.53 -12.92 1.46
CA ARG A 44 -17.87 -13.49 1.73
C ARG A 44 -18.97 -12.44 1.78
N HIS A 45 -18.63 -11.21 2.16
CA HIS A 45 -19.60 -10.14 2.43
C HIS A 45 -19.28 -8.82 1.73
N HIS A 46 -18.12 -8.71 1.07
CA HIS A 46 -17.61 -7.48 0.48
C HIS A 46 -17.01 -7.75 -0.90
N GLN A 47 -17.06 -6.72 -1.75
CA GLN A 47 -16.21 -6.63 -2.92
C GLN A 47 -14.85 -6.10 -2.47
N LEU A 48 -13.91 -7.01 -2.25
CA LEU A 48 -12.57 -6.68 -1.77
C LEU A 48 -11.66 -6.35 -2.96
N ILE A 49 -11.11 -5.16 -2.96
CA ILE A 49 -10.20 -4.63 -3.99
C ILE A 49 -8.80 -4.56 -3.38
N LEU A 50 -7.90 -5.37 -3.90
CA LEU A 50 -6.48 -5.39 -3.55
C LEU A 50 -5.67 -4.90 -4.74
N TRP A 51 -4.58 -4.19 -4.51
CA TRP A 51 -3.78 -3.62 -5.59
C TRP A 51 -2.33 -3.41 -5.18
N ASP A 52 -1.47 -3.26 -6.16
CA ASP A 52 -0.07 -2.91 -5.97
C ASP A 52 0.11 -1.43 -6.34
N MET A 53 0.62 -0.61 -5.41
CA MET A 53 0.95 0.79 -5.72
C MET A 53 2.02 0.87 -6.79
N ARG A 54 2.12 2.01 -7.47
CA ARG A 54 3.22 2.33 -8.41
C ARG A 54 4.56 1.98 -7.79
N GLY A 55 5.47 1.36 -8.55
CA GLY A 55 6.77 0.94 -8.07
C GLY A 55 6.77 -0.31 -7.18
N HIS A 56 5.62 -0.99 -7.04
CA HIS A 56 5.51 -2.19 -6.21
C HIS A 56 4.91 -3.35 -7.01
N GLY A 57 5.39 -4.55 -6.70
CA GLY A 57 4.80 -5.80 -7.13
C GLY A 57 4.65 -5.94 -8.65
N ARG A 58 3.42 -6.05 -9.11
CA ARG A 58 3.02 -6.27 -10.51
C ARG A 58 2.57 -5.01 -11.23
N SER A 59 2.52 -3.87 -10.52
CA SER A 59 2.34 -2.55 -11.12
C SER A 59 3.62 -2.06 -11.79
N ASP A 60 3.49 -1.15 -12.73
CA ASP A 60 4.64 -0.56 -13.39
C ASP A 60 5.44 0.35 -12.43
N TYR A 61 6.71 0.54 -12.76
CA TYR A 61 7.66 1.38 -12.02
C TYR A 61 8.34 2.35 -12.97
N PRO A 62 7.65 3.46 -13.34
CA PRO A 62 8.24 4.48 -14.20
C PRO A 62 9.53 5.05 -13.62
N ASP A 63 10.48 5.37 -14.50
CA ASP A 63 11.77 5.95 -14.10
C ASP A 63 11.65 7.42 -13.64
N ASP A 64 10.59 8.11 -14.05
CA ASP A 64 10.35 9.50 -13.64
C ASP A 64 9.91 9.58 -12.18
N PRO A 65 10.71 10.20 -11.28
CA PRO A 65 10.34 10.39 -9.88
C PRO A 65 9.03 11.16 -9.69
N ALA A 66 8.63 12.02 -10.63
CA ALA A 66 7.37 12.77 -10.57
C ALA A 66 6.13 11.87 -10.65
N ALA A 67 6.29 10.64 -11.16
CA ALA A 67 5.23 9.64 -11.18
C ALA A 67 4.87 9.11 -9.78
N TYR A 68 5.75 9.35 -8.78
CA TYR A 68 5.59 8.87 -7.40
C TYR A 68 5.23 10.01 -6.46
N SER A 69 3.95 10.28 -6.30
CA SER A 69 3.47 11.31 -5.38
C SER A 69 2.22 10.84 -4.64
N GLU A 70 1.93 11.49 -3.51
CA GLU A 70 0.66 11.31 -2.79
C GLU A 70 -0.53 11.51 -3.74
N ALA A 71 -0.49 12.59 -4.55
CA ALA A 71 -1.55 12.91 -5.49
C ALA A 71 -1.74 11.81 -6.56
N ALA A 72 -0.65 11.26 -7.11
CA ALA A 72 -0.72 10.17 -8.08
C ALA A 72 -1.34 8.91 -7.47
N THR A 73 -0.94 8.55 -6.26
CA THR A 73 -1.48 7.38 -5.53
C THR A 73 -2.97 7.57 -5.22
N VAL A 74 -3.37 8.76 -4.76
CA VAL A 74 -4.78 9.09 -4.50
C VAL A 74 -5.61 9.01 -5.78
N ALA A 75 -5.08 9.50 -6.91
CA ALA A 75 -5.75 9.40 -8.20
C ALA A 75 -5.87 7.95 -8.70
N ASP A 76 -4.88 7.10 -8.43
CA ASP A 76 -4.95 5.67 -8.73
C ASP A 76 -6.03 4.98 -7.89
N MET A 77 -6.15 5.31 -6.61
CA MET A 77 -7.21 4.79 -5.73
C MET A 77 -8.60 5.17 -6.25
N ALA A 78 -8.79 6.44 -6.66
CA ALA A 78 -10.05 6.91 -7.24
C ALA A 78 -10.38 6.12 -8.52
N ALA A 79 -9.42 5.99 -9.42
CA ALA A 79 -9.59 5.28 -10.68
C ALA A 79 -9.87 3.78 -10.49
N LEU A 80 -9.32 3.14 -9.46
CA LEU A 80 -9.64 1.77 -9.12
C LEU A 80 -11.09 1.63 -8.66
N LEU A 81 -11.60 2.54 -7.83
CA LEU A 81 -13.01 2.56 -7.45
C LEU A 81 -13.93 2.76 -8.67
N ASP A 82 -13.58 3.69 -9.58
CA ASP A 82 -14.32 3.92 -10.81
C ASP A 82 -14.32 2.67 -11.71
N LYS A 83 -13.17 2.00 -11.82
CA LYS A 83 -13.00 0.78 -12.63
C LYS A 83 -13.89 -0.35 -12.18
N VAL A 84 -14.15 -0.46 -10.89
CA VAL A 84 -15.03 -1.51 -10.33
C VAL A 84 -16.48 -1.05 -10.12
N GLY A 85 -16.80 0.17 -10.54
CA GLY A 85 -18.15 0.74 -10.43
C GLY A 85 -18.55 1.12 -9.01
N ALA A 86 -17.58 1.40 -8.14
CA ALA A 86 -17.82 1.75 -6.74
C ALA A 86 -17.87 3.27 -6.55
N GLU A 87 -19.05 3.81 -6.25
CA GLU A 87 -19.20 5.23 -5.90
C GLU A 87 -18.48 5.59 -4.60
N SER A 88 -18.51 4.69 -3.62
CA SER A 88 -17.81 4.86 -2.34
C SER A 88 -17.42 3.51 -1.77
N ALA A 89 -16.40 3.48 -0.91
CA ALA A 89 -15.86 2.26 -0.32
C ALA A 89 -15.46 2.44 1.15
N ILE A 90 -15.28 1.32 1.84
CA ILE A 90 -14.41 1.28 3.01
C ILE A 90 -12.97 1.33 2.45
N VAL A 91 -12.19 2.31 2.90
CA VAL A 91 -10.82 2.51 2.41
C VAL A 91 -9.84 2.31 3.54
N GLY A 92 -8.81 1.52 3.32
CA GLY A 92 -7.87 1.24 4.39
C GLY A 92 -6.53 0.72 3.90
N GLY A 93 -5.62 0.57 4.87
CA GLY A 93 -4.30 0.06 4.61
C GLY A 93 -3.40 0.08 5.84
N VAL A 94 -2.23 -0.49 5.68
CA VAL A 94 -1.21 -0.57 6.72
C VAL A 94 -0.06 0.39 6.41
N SER A 95 0.49 1.05 7.44
CA SER A 95 1.66 1.92 7.32
C SER A 95 1.48 2.96 6.20
N LEU A 96 2.27 2.92 5.12
CA LEU A 96 2.11 3.79 3.95
C LEU A 96 0.69 3.72 3.37
N GLY A 97 0.10 2.52 3.26
CA GLY A 97 -1.26 2.35 2.76
C GLY A 97 -2.32 3.01 3.65
N GLY A 98 -2.12 3.00 4.96
CA GLY A 98 -2.98 3.74 5.89
C GLY A 98 -2.85 5.26 5.74
N HIS A 99 -1.62 5.75 5.52
CA HIS A 99 -1.37 7.17 5.21
C HIS A 99 -2.07 7.58 3.91
N MET A 100 -1.93 6.78 2.84
CA MET A 100 -2.61 7.04 1.57
C MET A 100 -4.13 7.00 1.70
N SER A 101 -4.67 6.15 2.58
CA SER A 101 -6.12 6.12 2.88
C SER A 101 -6.60 7.41 3.55
N LEU A 102 -5.81 8.00 4.45
CA LEU A 102 -6.09 9.31 5.04
C LEU A 102 -6.00 10.43 3.99
N ALA A 103 -4.99 10.37 3.12
CA ALA A 103 -4.84 11.34 2.01
C ALA A 103 -6.02 11.24 1.03
N PHE A 104 -6.47 10.01 0.72
CA PHE A 104 -7.64 9.77 -0.12
C PHE A 104 -8.91 10.35 0.51
N TYR A 105 -9.14 10.10 1.80
CA TYR A 105 -10.28 10.70 2.51
C TYR A 105 -10.25 12.23 2.50
N ARG A 106 -9.09 12.83 2.66
CA ARG A 106 -8.92 14.28 2.60
C ARG A 106 -9.30 14.86 1.22
N ALA A 107 -8.97 14.14 0.15
CA ALA A 107 -9.24 14.57 -1.23
C ALA A 107 -10.66 14.24 -1.70
N HIS A 108 -11.22 13.12 -1.23
CA HIS A 108 -12.49 12.55 -1.68
C HIS A 108 -13.34 12.04 -0.50
N PRO A 109 -13.73 12.90 0.44
CA PRO A 109 -14.47 12.47 1.64
C PRO A 109 -15.80 11.77 1.29
N GLU A 110 -16.44 12.16 0.21
CA GLU A 110 -17.70 11.58 -0.30
C GLU A 110 -17.52 10.14 -0.81
N ARG A 111 -16.29 9.76 -1.15
CA ARG A 111 -15.94 8.41 -1.65
C ARG A 111 -15.61 7.43 -0.53
N VAL A 112 -15.59 7.87 0.74
CA VAL A 112 -15.13 7.06 1.87
C VAL A 112 -16.26 6.83 2.86
N ARG A 113 -16.70 5.58 2.99
CA ARG A 113 -17.74 5.16 3.94
C ARG A 113 -17.18 4.92 5.35
N ALA A 114 -15.97 4.40 5.42
CA ALA A 114 -15.23 4.16 6.66
C ALA A 114 -13.73 4.05 6.35
N LEU A 115 -12.90 4.26 7.37
CA LEU A 115 -11.45 4.13 7.29
C LEU A 115 -10.97 2.93 8.13
N LEU A 116 -10.06 2.13 7.56
CA LEU A 116 -9.30 1.10 8.26
C LEU A 116 -7.84 1.53 8.30
N ILE A 117 -7.46 2.18 9.40
CA ILE A 117 -6.11 2.73 9.59
C ILE A 117 -5.31 1.80 10.50
N ILE A 118 -4.34 1.10 9.90
CA ILE A 118 -3.59 0.04 10.56
C ILE A 118 -2.12 0.46 10.63
N ASP A 119 -1.59 0.52 11.84
CA ASP A 119 -0.18 0.80 12.14
C ASP A 119 0.38 2.03 11.38
N THR A 120 -0.39 3.11 11.41
CA THR A 120 -0.01 4.39 10.79
C THR A 120 -0.63 5.57 11.52
N GLY A 121 -0.13 6.76 11.19
CA GLY A 121 -0.62 8.01 11.71
C GLY A 121 -0.48 9.15 10.70
N PRO A 122 -0.92 10.37 11.04
CA PRO A 122 -0.96 11.51 10.13
C PRO A 122 0.43 12.12 9.87
N GLY A 123 1.50 11.53 10.38
CA GLY A 123 2.87 12.01 10.25
C GLY A 123 3.56 12.29 11.58
N PHE A 124 4.66 13.02 11.52
CA PHE A 124 5.48 13.31 12.67
C PHE A 124 5.03 14.59 13.40
N LYS A 125 4.90 14.53 14.74
CA LYS A 125 4.58 15.70 15.56
C LYS A 125 5.77 16.63 15.80
N LYS A 126 7.01 16.12 15.64
CA LYS A 126 8.25 16.86 15.84
C LYS A 126 9.02 16.94 14.52
N ASP A 127 9.53 18.12 14.18
CA ASP A 127 10.26 18.35 12.95
C ASP A 127 11.56 17.53 12.91
N GLU A 128 12.29 17.43 14.04
CA GLU A 128 13.52 16.65 14.10
C GLU A 128 13.27 15.16 13.78
N ALA A 129 12.14 14.61 14.25
CA ALA A 129 11.78 13.22 13.96
C ALA A 129 11.44 13.01 12.49
N ARG A 130 10.76 14.00 11.86
CA ARG A 130 10.47 14.00 10.42
C ARG A 130 11.74 14.07 9.61
N GLU A 131 12.65 14.99 9.96
CA GLU A 131 13.92 15.17 9.27
C GLU A 131 14.81 13.93 9.38
N ALA A 132 14.90 13.34 10.57
CA ALA A 132 15.65 12.10 10.77
C ALA A 132 15.06 10.92 9.96
N TRP A 133 13.73 10.86 9.81
CA TRP A 133 13.07 9.88 8.96
C TRP A 133 13.36 10.13 7.48
N ASN A 134 13.21 11.37 7.01
CA ASN A 134 13.49 11.76 5.64
C ASN A 134 14.94 11.44 5.25
N LYS A 135 15.90 11.78 6.11
CA LYS A 135 17.32 11.46 5.90
C LYS A 135 17.52 9.97 5.66
N ARG A 136 16.95 9.13 6.54
CA ARG A 136 17.04 7.67 6.38
C ARG A 136 16.34 7.16 5.11
N ALA A 137 15.24 7.78 4.70
CA ALA A 137 14.54 7.43 3.47
C ALA A 137 15.42 7.72 2.24
N TYR A 138 16.06 8.88 2.18
CA TYR A 138 17.01 9.22 1.11
C TYR A 138 18.21 8.28 1.09
N GLU A 139 18.85 8.04 2.24
CA GLU A 139 19.97 7.09 2.35
C GLU A 139 19.58 5.68 1.87
N THR A 140 18.34 5.28 2.13
CA THR A 140 17.81 4.00 1.65
C THR A 140 17.57 4.02 0.13
N GLY A 141 17.06 5.12 -0.41
CA GLY A 141 16.91 5.33 -1.86
C GLY A 141 18.25 5.24 -2.57
N ASP A 142 19.24 6.01 -2.13
CA ASP A 142 20.61 5.99 -2.66
C ASP A 142 21.22 4.58 -2.62
N ARG A 143 20.89 3.83 -1.58
CA ARG A 143 21.35 2.45 -1.45
C ARG A 143 20.68 1.54 -2.49
N PHE A 144 19.40 1.72 -2.74
CA PHE A 144 18.69 0.97 -3.80
C PHE A 144 19.24 1.28 -5.19
N GLU A 145 19.57 2.53 -5.47
CA GLU A 145 20.18 2.91 -6.74
C GLU A 145 21.54 2.23 -6.96
N ARG A 146 22.38 2.17 -5.92
CA ARG A 146 23.71 1.56 -6.00
C ARG A 146 23.70 0.03 -5.99
N GLU A 147 22.86 -0.59 -5.17
CA GLU A 147 22.93 -2.02 -4.82
C GLU A 147 21.74 -2.82 -5.35
N GLY A 148 20.72 -2.14 -5.88
CA GLY A 148 19.48 -2.73 -6.34
C GLY A 148 18.61 -3.28 -5.22
N LEU A 149 17.46 -3.86 -5.58
CA LEU A 149 16.47 -4.38 -4.63
C LEU A 149 16.93 -5.61 -3.83
N ALA A 150 18.09 -6.19 -4.16
CA ALA A 150 18.67 -7.30 -3.38
C ALA A 150 18.92 -6.93 -1.91
N VAL A 151 19.10 -5.63 -1.62
CA VAL A 151 19.19 -5.07 -0.27
C VAL A 151 17.98 -5.42 0.60
N LEU A 152 16.78 -5.48 0.02
CA LEU A 152 15.56 -5.85 0.76
C LEU A 152 15.61 -7.31 1.26
N LYS A 153 16.26 -8.20 0.51
CA LYS A 153 16.40 -9.61 0.90
C LYS A 153 17.33 -9.77 2.11
N SER A 154 18.43 -9.03 2.15
CA SER A 154 19.34 -9.05 3.30
C SER A 154 18.68 -8.49 4.56
N ALA A 155 18.00 -7.35 4.47
CA ALA A 155 17.29 -6.74 5.59
C ALA A 155 16.09 -7.59 6.07
N SER A 156 15.49 -8.41 5.21
CA SER A 156 14.44 -9.36 5.60
C SER A 156 15.02 -10.57 6.33
N ARG A 157 16.19 -11.05 5.92
CA ARG A 157 16.92 -12.15 6.61
C ARG A 157 17.34 -11.73 8.01
N GLU A 158 17.98 -10.59 8.16
CA GLU A 158 18.38 -10.06 9.47
C GLU A 158 17.20 -9.88 10.42
N ARG A 159 16.07 -9.36 9.93
CA ARG A 159 14.83 -9.24 10.70
C ARG A 159 14.21 -10.59 11.03
N SER A 160 14.31 -11.57 10.16
CA SER A 160 13.82 -12.94 10.39
C SER A 160 14.65 -13.69 11.44
N GLU A 161 15.94 -13.41 11.53
CA GLU A 161 16.82 -13.99 12.54
C GLU A 161 16.62 -13.38 13.92
N VAL A 162 16.22 -12.11 13.99
CA VAL A 162 15.99 -11.38 15.25
C VAL A 162 14.52 -11.50 15.73
N SER A 163 13.58 -11.69 14.83
CA SER A 163 12.17 -11.87 15.23
C SER A 163 11.93 -13.35 15.58
N HIS A 164 11.55 -13.62 16.81
CA HIS A 164 11.07 -14.94 17.27
C HIS A 164 9.75 -15.30 16.59
N ARG A 165 9.77 -15.47 15.28
CA ARG A 165 8.66 -15.99 14.51
C ARG A 165 8.68 -17.49 14.65
N ASP A 166 7.60 -18.03 15.17
CA ASP A 166 7.44 -19.48 15.14
C ASP A 166 7.19 -19.98 13.72
N ALA A 167 7.28 -21.31 13.56
CA ALA A 167 7.07 -21.97 12.28
C ALA A 167 5.67 -21.77 11.67
N SER A 168 4.71 -21.18 12.39
CA SER A 168 3.36 -20.88 11.87
C SER A 168 3.34 -19.65 10.98
N GLY A 169 4.45 -18.94 10.85
CA GLY A 169 4.56 -17.77 9.99
C GLY A 169 3.67 -16.60 10.43
N LEU A 170 2.90 -16.80 11.46
CA LEU A 170 2.31 -15.69 12.17
C LEU A 170 3.49 -14.90 12.68
N ALA A 171 3.75 -13.74 12.01
CA ALA A 171 4.33 -12.68 12.74
C ALA A 171 3.44 -12.62 13.97
N ARG A 172 3.88 -13.26 15.01
CA ARG A 172 3.31 -12.92 16.29
C ARG A 172 3.61 -11.47 16.33
N ALA A 173 2.54 -10.68 16.16
CA ALA A 173 2.63 -9.29 16.37
C ALA A 173 3.32 -9.18 17.70
N ALA A 174 4.56 -8.91 17.60
CA ALA A 174 5.30 -8.47 18.74
C ALA A 174 4.83 -7.07 19.01
#